data_e5d65f36c213bebc18d0c7fed0442b1a
#
_entry.id   e5d65f36c213bebc18d0c7fed0442b1a
#
_cell.length_a   1.000
_cell.length_b   1.000
_cell.length_c   1.000
_cell.angle_alpha   90.00
_cell.angle_beta   90.00
_cell.angle_gamma   90.00
#
_symmetry.space_group_name_H-M   'P 1'
#
loop_
_entity.id
_entity.type
_entity.pdbx_description
1 polymer ?
#
loop_
_entity_poly.entity_id
_entity_poly.type
_entity_poly.pdbx_seq_one_letter_code
_entity_poly.pdbx_strand_id
1 'polypeptide(L)'
;MPTIEFKSMEPEFAVAEAMNTLRTNIIYSSEVKVINITSTFPNEGKSTISLQLARSFAELGKKTLLIDCDLRKSSMIHRFHGDRQVEGLSELLTGQSMKVINSTDIENLSVICSGKVPPNPSELLAGQKFTVFLNALKEKYDYIILDAPPIGSVIDAAITGRNADGTLLVVRNEFTSKGALKRGRQQIEQSGCKILGVILNRVKKHQKDYYNYSGYYKYEKDE
;
A
#
# COMPACT_ATOMS: atom_id res chain seq x y z
N MET A 1 -11.11 -2.70 20.49
CA MET A 1 -10.26 -3.34 19.47
C MET A 1 -8.83 -3.13 19.91
N PRO A 2 -7.93 -4.08 19.72
CA PRO A 2 -6.52 -3.83 20.05
C PRO A 2 -5.99 -2.73 19.12
N THR A 3 -5.31 -1.74 19.69
CA THR A 3 -4.65 -0.69 18.93
C THR A 3 -3.27 -1.20 18.51
N ILE A 4 -2.95 -1.10 17.25
CA ILE A 4 -1.64 -1.40 16.70
C ILE A 4 -0.84 -0.10 16.66
N GLU A 5 0.30 -0.09 17.36
CA GLU A 5 1.23 1.02 17.35
C GLU A 5 2.29 0.79 16.27
N PHE A 6 2.45 1.74 15.37
CA PHE A 6 3.54 1.70 14.41
C PHE A 6 4.86 2.08 15.10
N LYS A 7 5.91 1.33 14.81
CA LYS A 7 7.28 1.76 15.14
C LYS A 7 7.47 3.12 14.49
N SER A 8 7.89 4.12 15.26
CA SER A 8 8.09 5.51 14.83
C SER A 8 8.62 5.59 13.39
N MET A 9 7.77 5.97 12.47
CA MET A 9 8.08 6.07 11.06
C MET A 9 7.58 7.44 10.56
N GLU A 10 7.98 8.50 11.27
CA GLU A 10 7.79 9.82 10.69
C GLU A 10 8.63 9.88 9.40
N PRO A 11 7.98 10.10 8.26
CA PRO A 11 8.72 10.19 7.01
C PRO A 11 9.60 11.43 7.04
N GLU A 12 10.79 11.33 6.46
CA GLU A 12 11.57 12.53 6.13
C GLU A 12 10.67 13.49 5.32
N PHE A 13 10.80 14.79 5.55
CA PHE A 13 9.99 15.82 4.90
C PHE A 13 9.78 15.60 3.40
N ALA A 14 10.84 15.25 2.68
CA ALA A 14 10.74 15.00 1.25
C ALA A 14 9.93 13.76 0.86
N VAL A 15 9.89 12.75 1.72
CA VAL A 15 9.04 11.57 1.51
C VAL A 15 7.59 11.94 1.78
N ALA A 16 7.33 12.72 2.83
CA ALA A 16 5.99 13.23 3.14
C ALA A 16 5.42 14.04 1.96
N GLU A 17 6.21 14.98 1.41
CA GLU A 17 5.80 15.78 0.24
C GLU A 17 5.56 14.93 -1.02
N ALA A 18 6.40 13.93 -1.26
CA ALA A 18 6.17 13.00 -2.37
C ALA A 18 4.87 12.20 -2.19
N MET A 19 4.55 11.78 -0.97
CA MET A 19 3.28 11.08 -0.67
C MET A 19 2.08 12.03 -0.79
N ASN A 20 2.18 13.28 -0.36
CA ASN A 20 1.16 14.30 -0.53
C ASN A 20 0.88 14.56 -2.02
N THR A 21 1.93 14.66 -2.84
CA THR A 21 1.81 14.80 -4.29
C THR A 21 1.14 13.58 -4.92
N LEU A 22 1.58 12.37 -4.56
CA LEU A 22 0.99 11.13 -5.04
C LEU A 22 -0.49 11.02 -4.67
N ARG A 23 -0.84 11.29 -3.40
CA ARG A 23 -2.23 11.34 -2.92
C ARG A 23 -3.06 12.32 -3.71
N THR A 24 -2.56 13.54 -3.91
CA THR A 24 -3.24 14.59 -4.67
C THR A 24 -3.52 14.14 -6.10
N ASN A 25 -2.54 13.55 -6.78
CA ASN A 25 -2.70 13.00 -8.12
C ASN A 25 -3.78 11.90 -8.16
N ILE A 26 -3.85 11.04 -7.14
CA ILE A 26 -4.87 9.99 -7.05
C ILE A 26 -6.26 10.61 -6.86
N ILE A 27 -6.40 11.58 -5.96
CA ILE A 27 -7.69 12.27 -5.70
C ILE A 27 -8.24 12.91 -6.98
N TYR A 28 -7.38 13.55 -7.76
CA TYR A 28 -7.80 14.24 -8.99
C TYR A 28 -7.88 13.33 -10.22
N SER A 29 -7.35 12.11 -10.18
CA SER A 29 -7.28 11.24 -11.37
C SER A 29 -8.55 10.45 -11.66
N SER A 30 -9.53 10.37 -10.78
CA SER A 30 -10.87 9.79 -10.95
C SER A 30 -11.40 9.13 -9.66
N GLU A 31 -12.56 8.47 -9.73
CA GLU A 31 -13.24 7.75 -8.64
C GLU A 31 -12.46 6.48 -8.16
N VAL A 32 -11.20 6.67 -7.75
CA VAL A 32 -10.37 5.59 -7.22
C VAL A 32 -10.55 5.51 -5.72
N LYS A 33 -11.04 4.40 -5.23
CA LYS A 33 -11.26 4.12 -3.81
C LYS A 33 -10.38 2.98 -3.31
N VAL A 34 -10.20 1.93 -4.10
CA VAL A 34 -9.36 0.78 -3.79
C VAL A 34 -8.09 0.81 -4.65
N ILE A 35 -6.95 0.92 -4.02
CA ILE A 35 -5.65 1.04 -4.66
C ILE A 35 -4.82 -0.19 -4.33
N ASN A 36 -4.46 -0.97 -5.35
CA ASN A 36 -3.55 -2.08 -5.21
C ASN A 36 -2.10 -1.59 -5.39
N ILE A 37 -1.20 -1.93 -4.47
CA ILE A 37 0.22 -1.57 -4.55
C ILE A 37 1.04 -2.85 -4.64
N THR A 38 1.81 -2.97 -5.70
CA THR A 38 2.71 -4.09 -5.93
C THR A 38 4.08 -3.60 -6.39
N SER A 39 5.02 -4.51 -6.57
CA SER A 39 6.36 -4.24 -7.10
C SER A 39 6.77 -5.33 -8.10
N THR A 40 7.81 -5.08 -8.90
CA THR A 40 8.34 -6.11 -9.82
C THR A 40 9.05 -7.21 -9.04
N PHE A 41 9.88 -6.83 -8.05
CA PHE A 41 10.69 -7.72 -7.24
C PHE A 41 10.46 -7.50 -5.73
N PRO A 42 10.85 -8.47 -4.88
CA PRO A 42 10.94 -8.23 -3.44
C PRO A 42 11.90 -7.07 -3.11
N ASN A 43 11.70 -6.43 -1.95
CA ASN A 43 12.57 -5.36 -1.41
C ASN A 43 12.62 -4.06 -2.24
N GLU A 44 11.65 -3.80 -3.09
CA GLU A 44 11.50 -2.52 -3.79
C GLU A 44 10.82 -1.45 -2.93
N GLY A 45 10.26 -1.82 -1.78
CA GLY A 45 9.68 -0.91 -0.80
C GLY A 45 8.15 -0.75 -0.88
N LYS A 46 7.45 -1.66 -1.58
CA LYS A 46 5.98 -1.65 -1.71
C LYS A 46 5.27 -1.40 -0.39
N SER A 47 5.53 -2.21 0.65
CA SER A 47 4.85 -2.10 1.95
C SER A 47 5.17 -0.80 2.71
N THR A 48 6.35 -0.21 2.48
CA THR A 48 6.66 1.13 3.00
C THR A 48 5.82 2.19 2.31
N ILE A 49 5.73 2.13 1.00
CA ILE A 49 4.91 3.04 0.18
C ILE A 49 3.43 2.86 0.52
N SER A 50 2.94 1.62 0.66
CA SER A 50 1.55 1.32 1.04
C SER A 50 1.19 1.98 2.37
N LEU A 51 2.05 1.83 3.39
CA LEU A 51 1.82 2.44 4.70
C LEU A 51 1.89 3.98 4.64
N GLN A 52 2.90 4.54 3.98
CA GLN A 52 3.07 5.99 3.90
C GLN A 52 1.92 6.66 3.11
N LEU A 53 1.45 6.03 2.05
CA LEU A 53 0.30 6.51 1.30
C LEU A 53 -0.99 6.42 2.12
N ALA A 54 -1.22 5.30 2.83
CA ALA A 54 -2.36 5.13 3.71
C ALA A 54 -2.37 6.19 4.84
N ARG A 55 -1.19 6.44 5.45
CA ARG A 55 -0.99 7.50 6.43
C ARG A 55 -1.34 8.87 5.85
N SER A 56 -0.84 9.20 4.67
CA SER A 56 -1.07 10.48 4.00
C SER A 56 -2.57 10.75 3.75
N PHE A 57 -3.36 9.73 3.39
CA PHE A 57 -4.81 9.87 3.29
C PHE A 57 -5.46 10.07 4.66
N ALA A 58 -5.04 9.33 5.68
CA ALA A 58 -5.57 9.43 7.03
C ALA A 58 -5.31 10.80 7.65
N GLU A 59 -4.12 11.37 7.48
CA GLU A 59 -3.75 12.72 7.91
C GLU A 59 -4.58 13.82 7.21
N LEU A 60 -5.12 13.54 6.02
CA LEU A 60 -6.11 14.41 5.34
C LEU A 60 -7.53 14.24 5.91
N GLY A 61 -7.71 13.50 6.99
CA GLY A 61 -9.01 13.22 7.61
C GLY A 61 -9.85 12.17 6.86
N LYS A 62 -9.27 11.41 5.92
CA LYS A 62 -9.96 10.35 5.18
C LYS A 62 -9.91 9.03 5.93
N LYS A 63 -11.08 8.40 6.14
CA LYS A 63 -11.14 7.05 6.71
C LYS A 63 -10.43 6.07 5.80
N THR A 64 -9.27 5.60 6.20
CA THR A 64 -8.36 4.80 5.37
C THR A 64 -8.15 3.42 5.99
N LEU A 65 -8.19 2.39 5.14
CA LEU A 65 -7.88 1.02 5.52
C LEU A 65 -6.67 0.52 4.73
N LEU A 66 -5.67 0.01 5.44
CA LEU A 66 -4.54 -0.69 4.86
C LEU A 66 -4.73 -2.19 5.05
N ILE A 67 -4.69 -2.97 3.98
CA ILE A 67 -4.82 -4.44 4.01
C ILE A 67 -3.55 -5.08 3.50
N ASP A 68 -2.92 -5.89 4.34
CA ASP A 68 -1.77 -6.72 3.95
C ASP A 68 -2.26 -7.98 3.22
N CYS A 69 -2.11 -7.99 1.91
CA CYS A 69 -2.48 -9.08 1.02
C CYS A 69 -1.31 -10.03 0.70
N ASP A 70 -0.10 -9.81 1.25
CA ASP A 70 1.02 -10.73 1.11
C ASP A 70 0.89 -11.88 2.13
N LEU A 71 -0.05 -12.80 1.86
CA LEU A 71 -0.32 -13.95 2.73
C LEU A 71 0.82 -14.97 2.78
N ARG A 72 1.90 -14.77 1.98
CA ARG A 72 3.02 -15.70 1.90
C ARG A 72 4.20 -15.24 2.74
N LYS A 73 4.53 -13.94 2.68
CA LYS A 73 5.71 -13.36 3.34
C LYS A 73 5.45 -11.90 3.70
N SER A 74 4.51 -11.69 4.60
CA SER A 74 4.24 -10.35 5.12
C SER A 74 5.51 -9.71 5.71
N SER A 75 5.76 -8.47 5.31
CA SER A 75 6.76 -7.60 5.95
C SER A 75 6.10 -6.54 6.84
N MET A 76 4.78 -6.45 6.82
CA MET A 76 4.05 -5.40 7.52
C MET A 76 4.04 -5.61 9.04
N ILE A 77 3.93 -6.85 9.48
CA ILE A 77 3.91 -7.18 10.91
C ILE A 77 5.18 -6.71 11.66
N HIS A 78 6.32 -6.70 10.98
CA HIS A 78 7.58 -6.22 11.56
C HIS A 78 7.65 -4.69 11.75
N ARG A 79 6.65 -3.95 11.24
CA ARG A 79 6.54 -2.49 11.36
C ARG A 79 5.72 -2.07 12.56
N PHE A 80 5.11 -3.01 13.25
CA PHE A 80 4.32 -2.77 14.46
C PHE A 80 5.16 -2.98 15.72
N HIS A 81 4.79 -2.31 16.80
CA HIS A 81 5.31 -2.59 18.12
C HIS A 81 4.62 -3.84 18.72
N GLY A 82 5.43 -4.81 19.13
CA GLY A 82 4.98 -6.04 19.80
C GLY A 82 4.92 -7.26 18.89
N ASP A 83 5.31 -8.42 19.45
CA ASP A 83 5.27 -9.76 18.79
C ASP A 83 3.87 -10.40 18.92
N ARG A 84 2.81 -9.66 18.64
CA ARG A 84 1.46 -10.22 18.74
C ARG A 84 1.12 -10.98 17.46
N GLN A 85 0.75 -12.25 17.60
CA GLN A 85 -0.01 -12.95 16.56
C GLN A 85 -1.36 -12.27 16.46
N VAL A 86 -1.53 -11.44 15.44
CA VAL A 86 -2.79 -10.74 15.17
C VAL A 86 -3.52 -11.54 14.10
N GLU A 87 -4.78 -11.89 14.39
CA GLU A 87 -5.67 -12.45 13.37
C GLU A 87 -5.81 -11.45 12.22
N GLY A 88 -5.79 -11.95 10.99
CA GLY A 88 -5.74 -11.12 9.80
C GLY A 88 -6.59 -11.63 8.65
N LEU A 89 -6.20 -11.23 7.46
CA LEU A 89 -6.93 -11.53 6.23
C LEU A 89 -7.09 -13.05 6.01
N SER A 90 -6.07 -13.84 6.34
CA SER A 90 -6.14 -15.31 6.17
C SER A 90 -7.21 -15.95 7.06
N GLU A 91 -7.31 -15.54 8.34
CA GLU A 91 -8.35 -16.03 9.26
C GLU A 91 -9.76 -15.62 8.81
N LEU A 92 -9.89 -14.38 8.28
CA LEU A 92 -11.15 -13.94 7.69
C LEU A 92 -11.55 -14.82 6.51
N LEU A 93 -10.65 -15.00 5.55
CA LEU A 93 -10.94 -15.71 4.31
C LEU A 93 -11.23 -17.22 4.55
N THR A 94 -10.56 -17.81 5.53
CA THR A 94 -10.84 -19.19 5.96
C THR A 94 -12.07 -19.33 6.86
N GLY A 95 -12.62 -18.19 7.35
CA GLY A 95 -13.80 -18.18 8.23
C GLY A 95 -13.51 -18.45 9.70
N GLN A 96 -12.24 -18.37 10.10
CA GLN A 96 -11.81 -18.59 11.49
C GLN A 96 -12.06 -17.36 12.36
N SER A 97 -12.02 -16.15 11.79
CA SER A 97 -12.30 -14.90 12.51
C SER A 97 -12.96 -13.87 11.64
N MET A 98 -13.83 -13.06 12.26
CA MET A 98 -14.42 -11.87 11.65
C MET A 98 -13.85 -10.57 12.25
N LYS A 99 -13.03 -10.66 13.31
CA LYS A 99 -12.49 -9.51 14.04
C LYS A 99 -11.04 -9.24 13.63
N VAL A 100 -10.85 -8.88 12.36
CA VAL A 100 -9.52 -8.72 11.77
C VAL A 100 -9.12 -7.25 11.53
N ILE A 101 -10.06 -6.31 11.71
CA ILE A 101 -9.78 -4.88 11.57
C ILE A 101 -9.25 -4.36 12.91
N ASN A 102 -8.07 -3.76 12.86
CA ASN A 102 -7.41 -3.17 14.01
C ASN A 102 -7.33 -1.64 13.84
N SER A 103 -7.62 -0.88 14.89
CA SER A 103 -7.30 0.54 14.95
C SER A 103 -5.79 0.72 15.09
N THR A 104 -5.30 1.90 14.71
CA THR A 104 -3.87 2.25 14.87
C THR A 104 -3.71 3.50 15.74
N ASP A 105 -2.49 3.84 16.10
CA ASP A 105 -2.10 5.09 16.73
C ASP A 105 -2.22 6.31 15.80
N ILE A 106 -2.41 6.07 14.50
CA ILE A 106 -2.67 7.12 13.50
C ILE A 106 -4.19 7.30 13.37
N GLU A 107 -4.67 8.50 13.65
CA GLU A 107 -6.09 8.83 13.53
C GLU A 107 -6.59 8.55 12.09
N ASN A 108 -7.82 8.06 11.95
CA ASN A 108 -8.46 7.67 10.68
C ASN A 108 -7.77 6.51 9.92
N LEU A 109 -6.72 5.87 10.45
CA LEU A 109 -6.09 4.72 9.84
C LEU A 109 -6.45 3.43 10.59
N SER A 110 -6.99 2.46 9.87
CA SER A 110 -7.17 1.08 10.31
C SER A 110 -6.29 0.13 9.50
N VAL A 111 -5.98 -1.04 10.06
CA VAL A 111 -5.16 -2.04 9.38
C VAL A 111 -5.76 -3.44 9.53
N ILE A 112 -5.64 -4.23 8.45
CA ILE A 112 -5.82 -5.68 8.45
C ILE A 112 -4.48 -6.31 8.13
N CYS A 113 -3.94 -7.09 9.07
CA CYS A 113 -2.71 -7.86 8.87
C CYS A 113 -2.97 -9.05 7.94
N SER A 114 -1.91 -9.67 7.41
CA SER A 114 -2.02 -10.89 6.60
C SER A 114 -2.58 -12.08 7.37
N GLY A 115 -2.30 -12.17 8.67
CA GLY A 115 -2.61 -13.33 9.50
C GLY A 115 -1.59 -14.46 9.36
N LYS A 116 -1.97 -15.68 9.71
CA LYS A 116 -1.14 -16.88 9.54
C LYS A 116 -1.02 -17.25 8.07
N VAL A 117 0.12 -17.79 7.67
CA VAL A 117 0.35 -18.24 6.29
C VAL A 117 -0.57 -19.43 5.99
N PRO A 118 -1.53 -19.28 5.08
CA PRO A 118 -2.41 -20.39 4.70
C PRO A 118 -1.75 -21.29 3.64
N PRO A 119 -2.23 -22.53 3.46
CA PRO A 119 -1.68 -23.45 2.45
C PRO A 119 -1.97 -23.02 1.01
N ASN A 120 -3.03 -22.25 0.78
CA ASN A 120 -3.55 -21.89 -0.55
C ASN A 120 -3.85 -20.38 -0.70
N PRO A 121 -2.83 -19.49 -0.59
CA PRO A 121 -3.04 -18.03 -0.59
C PRO A 121 -3.78 -17.51 -1.82
N SER A 122 -3.38 -17.93 -3.01
CA SER A 122 -3.98 -17.46 -4.28
C SER A 122 -5.46 -17.81 -4.40
N GLU A 123 -5.86 -19.02 -3.96
CA GLU A 123 -7.26 -19.46 -4.00
C GLU A 123 -8.12 -18.65 -3.03
N LEU A 124 -7.61 -18.36 -1.84
CA LEU A 124 -8.30 -17.53 -0.86
C LEU A 124 -8.54 -16.11 -1.38
N LEU A 125 -7.52 -15.51 -1.98
CA LEU A 125 -7.62 -14.16 -2.57
C LEU A 125 -8.53 -14.13 -3.81
N ALA A 126 -8.54 -15.20 -4.61
CA ALA A 126 -9.40 -15.34 -5.78
C ALA A 126 -10.86 -15.69 -5.43
N GLY A 127 -11.11 -16.13 -4.19
CA GLY A 127 -12.41 -16.54 -3.73
C GLY A 127 -13.42 -15.39 -3.63
N GLN A 128 -14.69 -15.69 -3.84
CA GLN A 128 -15.79 -14.72 -3.75
C GLN A 128 -15.82 -13.98 -2.40
N LYS A 129 -15.36 -14.64 -1.33
CA LYS A 129 -15.32 -14.07 0.02
C LYS A 129 -14.49 -12.79 0.10
N PHE A 130 -13.33 -12.77 -0.58
CA PHE A 130 -12.48 -11.56 -0.63
C PHE A 130 -13.20 -10.41 -1.35
N THR A 131 -13.81 -10.67 -2.50
CA THR A 131 -14.55 -9.66 -3.28
C THR A 131 -15.75 -9.10 -2.49
N VAL A 132 -16.55 -9.98 -1.87
CA VAL A 132 -17.71 -9.55 -1.05
C VAL A 132 -17.24 -8.72 0.16
N PHE A 133 -16.20 -9.16 0.83
CA PHE A 133 -15.64 -8.45 1.97
C PHE A 133 -15.11 -7.07 1.56
N LEU A 134 -14.36 -6.98 0.47
CA LEU A 134 -13.82 -5.73 -0.02
C LEU A 134 -14.93 -4.73 -0.43
N ASN A 135 -16.00 -5.22 -1.06
CA ASN A 135 -17.16 -4.40 -1.41
C ASN A 135 -17.87 -3.85 -0.16
N ALA A 136 -18.02 -4.65 0.90
CA ALA A 136 -18.58 -4.19 2.17
C ALA A 136 -17.71 -3.13 2.86
N LEU A 137 -16.38 -3.17 2.65
CA LEU A 137 -15.45 -2.17 3.18
C LEU A 137 -15.50 -0.84 2.40
N LYS A 138 -15.81 -0.88 1.10
CA LYS A 138 -15.97 0.33 0.26
C LYS A 138 -17.05 1.28 0.80
N GLU A 139 -18.04 0.76 1.52
CA GLU A 139 -19.11 1.56 2.14
C GLU A 139 -18.66 2.26 3.44
N LYS A 140 -17.58 1.79 4.06
CA LYS A 140 -17.13 2.24 5.39
C LYS A 140 -15.87 3.11 5.36
N TYR A 141 -15.06 2.97 4.33
CA TYR A 141 -13.79 3.66 4.17
C TYR A 141 -13.80 4.53 2.92
N ASP A 142 -13.13 5.67 3.01
CA ASP A 142 -12.93 6.55 1.86
C ASP A 142 -11.88 5.97 0.91
N TYR A 143 -10.80 5.41 1.47
CA TYR A 143 -9.72 4.76 0.72
C TYR A 143 -9.35 3.42 1.32
N ILE A 144 -9.03 2.45 0.45
CA ILE A 144 -8.55 1.13 0.82
C ILE A 144 -7.26 0.87 0.05
N ILE A 145 -6.17 0.63 0.77
CA ILE A 145 -4.86 0.32 0.18
C ILE A 145 -4.60 -1.17 0.36
N LEU A 146 -4.36 -1.88 -0.74
CA LEU A 146 -3.97 -3.29 -0.75
C LEU A 146 -2.45 -3.39 -0.94
N ASP A 147 -1.72 -3.84 0.09
CA ASP A 147 -0.29 -4.16 -0.02
C ASP A 147 -0.12 -5.57 -0.55
N ALA A 148 0.06 -5.72 -1.85
CA ALA A 148 0.14 -6.99 -2.54
C ALA A 148 1.59 -7.50 -2.66
N PRO A 149 1.83 -8.82 -2.79
CA PRO A 149 3.17 -9.35 -3.05
C PRO A 149 3.73 -8.88 -4.41
N PRO A 150 5.04 -9.09 -4.68
CA PRO A 150 5.62 -8.69 -5.97
C PRO A 150 4.98 -9.44 -7.14
N ILE A 151 4.53 -8.71 -8.17
CA ILE A 151 3.88 -9.28 -9.36
C ILE A 151 4.79 -10.23 -10.15
N GLY A 152 6.08 -9.98 -10.13
CA GLY A 152 7.06 -10.85 -10.79
C GLY A 152 7.32 -12.16 -10.05
N SER A 153 6.83 -12.32 -8.84
CA SER A 153 7.04 -13.52 -8.02
C SER A 153 5.83 -14.44 -7.99
N VAL A 154 4.62 -13.89 -7.86
CA VAL A 154 3.38 -14.65 -7.69
C VAL A 154 2.19 -13.94 -8.32
N ILE A 155 1.14 -14.71 -8.65
CA ILE A 155 -0.08 -14.20 -9.29
C ILE A 155 -0.98 -13.40 -8.34
N ASP A 156 -0.74 -13.48 -7.05
CA ASP A 156 -1.60 -12.90 -6.01
C ASP A 156 -1.82 -11.39 -6.21
N ALA A 157 -0.78 -10.66 -6.63
CA ALA A 157 -0.88 -9.23 -6.95
C ALA A 157 -1.84 -8.92 -8.11
N ALA A 158 -1.91 -9.81 -9.09
CA ALA A 158 -2.87 -9.71 -10.19
C ALA A 158 -4.30 -10.00 -9.70
N ILE A 159 -4.46 -10.96 -8.81
CA ILE A 159 -5.76 -11.31 -8.23
C ILE A 159 -6.31 -10.15 -7.39
N THR A 160 -5.49 -9.57 -6.51
CA THR A 160 -5.87 -8.40 -5.71
C THR A 160 -6.13 -7.18 -6.59
N GLY A 161 -5.32 -6.98 -7.63
CA GLY A 161 -5.46 -5.88 -8.57
C GLY A 161 -6.77 -5.88 -9.37
N ARG A 162 -7.34 -7.06 -9.66
CA ARG A 162 -8.66 -7.19 -10.29
C ARG A 162 -9.82 -6.70 -9.41
N ASN A 163 -9.64 -6.72 -8.10
CA ASN A 163 -10.61 -6.25 -7.13
C ASN A 163 -10.40 -4.76 -6.77
N ALA A 164 -9.34 -4.14 -7.28
CA ALA A 164 -9.00 -2.75 -7.07
C ALA A 164 -9.47 -1.87 -8.23
N ASP A 165 -9.65 -0.57 -7.95
CA ASP A 165 -9.98 0.43 -8.98
C ASP A 165 -8.74 0.80 -9.80
N GLY A 166 -7.53 0.48 -9.29
CA GLY A 166 -6.28 0.56 -10.03
C GLY A 166 -5.06 0.11 -9.23
N THR A 167 -3.96 -0.08 -9.96
CA THR A 167 -2.70 -0.62 -9.43
C THR A 167 -1.56 0.39 -9.60
N LEU A 168 -0.81 0.61 -8.53
CA LEU A 168 0.46 1.33 -8.51
C LEU A 168 1.62 0.33 -8.51
N LEU A 169 2.56 0.49 -9.43
CA LEU A 169 3.74 -0.36 -9.54
C LEU A 169 4.95 0.35 -8.91
N VAL A 170 5.44 -0.17 -7.80
CA VAL A 170 6.65 0.34 -7.14
C VAL A 170 7.88 -0.28 -7.78
N VAL A 171 8.84 0.55 -8.14
CA VAL A 171 10.15 0.14 -8.65
C VAL A 171 11.26 0.84 -7.88
N ARG A 172 12.35 0.13 -7.65
CA ARG A 172 13.50 0.66 -6.93
C ARG A 172 14.53 1.23 -7.91
N ASN A 173 14.92 2.50 -7.67
CA ASN A 173 15.98 3.16 -8.43
C ASN A 173 17.29 2.37 -8.36
N GLU A 174 18.04 2.34 -9.47
CA GLU A 174 19.33 1.61 -9.60
C GLU A 174 19.26 0.10 -9.30
N PHE A 175 18.07 -0.48 -9.20
CA PHE A 175 17.85 -1.90 -8.95
C PHE A 175 16.97 -2.54 -10.02
N THR A 176 15.84 -1.90 -10.35
CA THR A 176 14.89 -2.42 -11.32
C THR A 176 15.26 -1.99 -12.73
N SER A 177 15.63 -2.94 -13.59
CA SER A 177 15.95 -2.63 -14.99
C SER A 177 14.70 -2.21 -15.77
N LYS A 178 14.88 -1.41 -16.83
CA LYS A 178 13.77 -1.01 -17.74
C LYS A 178 13.03 -2.23 -18.32
N GLY A 179 13.75 -3.32 -18.61
CA GLY A 179 13.15 -4.56 -19.09
C GLY A 179 12.29 -5.25 -18.04
N ALA A 180 12.71 -5.25 -16.78
CA ALA A 180 11.93 -5.81 -15.68
C ALA A 180 10.66 -4.98 -15.42
N LEU A 181 10.77 -3.65 -15.41
CA LEU A 181 9.62 -2.74 -15.30
C LEU A 181 8.60 -3.01 -16.42
N LYS A 182 9.08 -3.12 -17.68
CA LYS A 182 8.19 -3.42 -18.82
C LYS A 182 7.45 -4.75 -18.64
N ARG A 183 8.15 -5.81 -18.20
CA ARG A 183 7.52 -7.11 -17.91
C ARG A 183 6.49 -7.03 -16.79
N GLY A 184 6.83 -6.39 -15.66
CA GLY A 184 5.90 -6.20 -14.54
C GLY A 184 4.64 -5.45 -14.96
N ARG A 185 4.80 -4.37 -15.73
CA ARG A 185 3.68 -3.63 -16.32
C ARG A 185 2.82 -4.54 -17.21
N GLN A 186 3.42 -5.28 -18.13
CA GLN A 186 2.70 -6.19 -19.01
C GLN A 186 1.91 -7.27 -18.24
N GLN A 187 2.49 -7.83 -17.17
CA GLN A 187 1.79 -8.80 -16.32
C GLN A 187 0.54 -8.19 -15.67
N ILE A 188 0.62 -6.94 -15.18
CA ILE A 188 -0.53 -6.23 -14.61
C ILE A 188 -1.60 -6.01 -15.69
N GLU A 189 -1.22 -5.49 -16.86
CA GLU A 189 -2.15 -5.21 -17.98
C GLU A 189 -2.82 -6.50 -18.49
N GLN A 190 -2.05 -7.57 -18.70
CA GLN A 190 -2.57 -8.89 -19.13
C GLN A 190 -3.53 -9.52 -18.12
N SER A 191 -3.38 -9.18 -16.84
CA SER A 191 -4.29 -9.62 -15.79
C SER A 191 -5.60 -8.83 -15.76
N GLY A 192 -5.80 -7.86 -16.65
CA GLY A 192 -6.99 -7.01 -16.68
C GLY A 192 -7.02 -5.94 -15.60
N CYS A 193 -5.89 -5.67 -14.93
CA CYS A 193 -5.80 -4.63 -13.90
C CYS A 193 -5.49 -3.27 -14.54
N LYS A 194 -6.19 -2.22 -14.11
CA LYS A 194 -5.89 -0.84 -14.49
C LYS A 194 -4.60 -0.37 -13.83
N ILE A 195 -3.67 0.20 -14.58
CA ILE A 195 -2.46 0.82 -14.02
C ILE A 195 -2.73 2.31 -13.79
N LEU A 196 -2.54 2.77 -12.54
CA LEU A 196 -2.61 4.18 -12.17
C LEU A 196 -1.28 4.89 -12.42
N GLY A 197 -0.17 4.19 -12.22
CA GLY A 197 1.16 4.78 -12.40
C GLY A 197 2.28 3.90 -11.88
N VAL A 198 3.50 4.45 -11.96
CA VAL A 198 4.73 3.85 -11.46
C VAL A 198 5.33 4.77 -10.39
N ILE A 199 5.74 4.21 -9.26
CA ILE A 199 6.40 4.93 -8.18
C ILE A 199 7.88 4.54 -8.19
N LEU A 200 8.75 5.52 -8.48
CA LEU A 200 10.18 5.35 -8.39
C LEU A 200 10.64 5.59 -6.94
N ASN A 201 11.03 4.51 -6.26
CA ASN A 201 11.45 4.53 -4.86
C ASN A 201 12.97 4.53 -4.71
N ARG A 202 13.46 5.02 -3.57
CA ARG A 202 14.89 5.09 -3.21
C ARG A 202 15.73 5.91 -4.20
N VAL A 203 15.18 6.99 -4.71
CA VAL A 203 15.93 7.95 -5.52
C VAL A 203 16.93 8.67 -4.63
N LYS A 204 18.22 8.62 -5.00
CA LYS A 204 19.25 9.40 -4.31
C LYS A 204 19.06 10.87 -4.65
N LYS A 205 18.91 11.71 -3.65
CA LYS A 205 18.88 13.17 -3.85
C LYS A 205 20.29 13.63 -4.25
N HIS A 206 20.41 14.27 -5.39
CA HIS A 206 21.58 15.11 -5.67
C HIS A 206 21.46 16.41 -4.85
N GLN A 207 22.55 16.84 -4.22
CA GLN A 207 22.59 18.09 -3.41
C GLN A 207 22.05 19.33 -4.15
N LYS A 208 22.09 19.34 -5.48
CA LYS A 208 21.58 20.46 -6.31
C LYS A 208 20.04 20.59 -6.28
N ASP A 209 19.30 19.52 -6.03
CA ASP A 209 17.82 19.57 -6.01
C ASP A 209 17.30 20.19 -4.70
N TYR A 210 18.11 20.16 -3.64
CA TYR A 210 17.75 20.75 -2.35
C TYR A 210 17.66 22.29 -2.39
N TYR A 211 18.50 22.95 -3.20
CA TYR A 211 18.50 24.41 -3.33
C TYR A 211 17.27 24.95 -4.09
N ASN A 212 16.72 24.19 -5.02
CA ASN A 212 15.56 24.63 -5.79
C ASN A 212 14.25 24.51 -5.00
N TYR A 213 14.12 23.54 -4.08
CA TYR A 213 12.94 23.39 -3.23
C TYR A 213 12.96 24.32 -2.01
N SER A 214 14.12 24.55 -1.40
CA SER A 214 14.23 25.44 -0.23
C SER A 214 14.03 26.92 -0.57
N GLY A 215 14.20 27.32 -1.83
CA GLY A 215 13.96 28.69 -2.30
C GLY A 215 12.48 29.10 -2.27
N TYR A 216 11.54 28.15 -2.43
CA TYR A 216 10.10 28.46 -2.41
C TYR A 216 9.55 28.71 -1.00
N TYR A 217 10.13 28.10 0.05
CA TYR A 217 9.64 28.21 1.43
C TYR A 217 10.32 29.28 2.29
N LYS A 218 11.32 29.98 1.75
CA LYS A 218 11.98 31.11 2.48
C LYS A 218 11.17 32.41 2.48
N TYR A 219 10.14 32.53 1.65
CA TYR A 219 9.33 33.74 1.53
C TYR A 219 8.18 33.86 2.55
N GLU A 220 7.90 32.84 3.38
CA GLU A 220 6.80 32.90 4.35
C GLU A 220 7.24 33.18 5.81
N LYS A 221 8.49 33.53 6.08
CA LYS A 221 8.98 33.80 7.44
C LYS A 221 9.42 35.23 7.73
N ASP A 222 9.22 36.15 6.81
CA ASP A 222 9.57 37.57 6.97
C ASP A 222 8.34 38.49 6.83
N GLU A 223 7.19 38.12 7.45
CA GLU A 223 6.12 39.07 7.78
C GLU A 223 5.69 38.92 9.24
#